data_8e07209e4cef58a5d1faf5d148c769c3
#
_entry.id   8e07209e4cef58a5d1faf5d148c769c3
#
_cell.length_a   1.000
_cell.length_b   1.000
_cell.length_c   1.000
_cell.angle_alpha   90.00
_cell.angle_beta   90.00
_cell.angle_gamma   90.00
#
_symmetry.space_group_name_H-M   'P 1'
#
loop_
_entity.id
_entity.type
_entity.pdbx_description
1 polymer ?
#
loop_
_entity_poly.entity_id
_entity_poly.type
_entity_poly.pdbx_seq_one_letter_code
_entity_poly.pdbx_strand_id
1 'polypeptide(L)'
;MPDANAPVEDFTTEIEDSRHLFAWCLMHHGQIPEALAIEHARQRYPDQAAGHEYEHELLFHDEPWHWAMLQVLGEGYWHQNPELAQPSLAYDTESDALCLARGESVPLLDEDEYLDALAHARHMHAWTLIHQAGIAEEQAQRQSLEHYAYFPPHHRWRMRVHDARAAWGSVMGALHPDGYWSQPELHTPSQAYWHASRAFVAANGIRLPDGPGSA
;
A
#
# COMPACT_ATOMS: atom_id res chain seq x y z
N MET A 1 -20.17 -24.51 5.43
CA MET A 1 -20.52 -24.58 4.01
C MET A 1 -20.48 -23.15 3.51
N PRO A 2 -19.61 -22.80 2.58
CA PRO A 2 -19.65 -21.47 1.95
C PRO A 2 -21.01 -21.34 1.24
N ASP A 3 -21.53 -20.13 1.28
CA ASP A 3 -22.83 -19.79 0.69
C ASP A 3 -22.71 -19.89 -0.84
N ALA A 4 -23.35 -20.89 -1.44
CA ALA A 4 -23.29 -21.15 -2.88
C ALA A 4 -23.92 -20.03 -3.75
N ASN A 5 -24.34 -18.92 -3.11
CA ASN A 5 -25.02 -17.79 -3.73
C ASN A 5 -24.31 -16.45 -3.47
N ALA A 6 -23.06 -16.47 -2.97
CA ALA A 6 -22.29 -15.24 -2.93
C ALA A 6 -22.06 -14.75 -4.37
N PRO A 7 -22.27 -13.45 -4.67
CA PRO A 7 -21.94 -12.92 -5.99
C PRO A 7 -20.47 -13.18 -6.26
N VAL A 8 -20.17 -13.77 -7.41
CA VAL A 8 -18.79 -13.86 -7.90
C VAL A 8 -18.34 -12.41 -8.13
N GLU A 9 -17.37 -11.94 -7.36
CA GLU A 9 -16.78 -10.62 -7.56
C GLU A 9 -16.20 -10.57 -9.00
N ASP A 10 -16.53 -9.52 -9.72
CA ASP A 10 -16.05 -9.32 -11.10
C ASP A 10 -14.73 -8.54 -11.05
N PHE A 11 -13.63 -9.25 -11.15
CA PHE A 11 -12.26 -8.71 -11.14
C PHE A 11 -11.74 -8.34 -12.54
N THR A 12 -12.61 -8.22 -13.52
CA THR A 12 -12.20 -7.94 -14.91
C THR A 12 -11.45 -6.62 -15.01
N THR A 13 -11.93 -5.58 -14.31
CA THR A 13 -11.31 -4.24 -14.31
C THR A 13 -9.92 -4.27 -13.70
N GLU A 14 -9.74 -4.93 -12.55
CA GLU A 14 -8.45 -5.06 -11.87
C GLU A 14 -7.43 -5.82 -12.74
N ILE A 15 -7.88 -6.84 -13.47
CA ILE A 15 -7.03 -7.59 -14.41
C ILE A 15 -6.60 -6.68 -15.56
N GLU A 16 -7.53 -5.93 -16.15
CA GLU A 16 -7.24 -5.01 -17.25
C GLU A 16 -6.27 -3.90 -16.85
N ASP A 17 -6.47 -3.29 -15.69
CA ASP A 17 -5.58 -2.28 -15.12
C ASP A 17 -4.19 -2.83 -14.84
N SER A 18 -4.13 -3.98 -14.19
CA SER A 18 -2.87 -4.65 -13.89
C SER A 18 -2.09 -5.00 -15.16
N ARG A 19 -2.77 -5.45 -16.22
CA ARG A 19 -2.17 -5.70 -17.54
C ARG A 19 -1.61 -4.43 -18.14
N HIS A 20 -2.41 -3.36 -18.12
CA HIS A 20 -2.00 -2.07 -18.66
C HIS A 20 -0.76 -1.55 -17.95
N LEU A 21 -0.80 -1.47 -16.63
CA LEU A 21 0.29 -0.96 -15.80
C LEU A 21 1.56 -1.81 -15.90
N PHE A 22 1.41 -3.13 -15.94
CA PHE A 22 2.54 -4.04 -16.13
C PHE A 22 3.18 -3.85 -17.51
N ALA A 23 2.39 -3.80 -18.59
CA ALA A 23 2.89 -3.54 -19.95
C ALA A 23 3.55 -2.17 -20.04
N TRP A 24 2.95 -1.14 -19.43
CA TRP A 24 3.52 0.20 -19.33
C TRP A 24 4.91 0.17 -18.69
N CYS A 25 5.08 -0.51 -17.56
CA CYS A 25 6.39 -0.66 -16.92
C CYS A 25 7.41 -1.36 -17.81
N LEU A 26 7.02 -2.45 -18.49
CA LEU A 26 7.92 -3.18 -19.40
C LEU A 26 8.41 -2.30 -20.54
N MET A 27 7.53 -1.44 -21.08
CA MET A 27 7.90 -0.50 -22.15
C MET A 27 8.85 0.60 -21.64
N HIS A 28 8.56 1.18 -20.49
CA HIS A 28 9.28 2.36 -19.99
C HIS A 28 10.62 2.00 -19.33
N HIS A 29 10.68 0.90 -18.59
CA HIS A 29 11.87 0.48 -17.87
C HIS A 29 12.64 -0.64 -18.56
N GLY A 30 11.94 -1.53 -19.27
CA GLY A 30 12.54 -2.64 -20.01
C GLY A 30 12.81 -2.34 -21.47
N GLN A 31 12.32 -1.21 -22.00
CA GLN A 31 12.37 -0.89 -23.43
C GLN A 31 11.80 -2.01 -24.32
N ILE A 32 10.86 -2.77 -23.77
CA ILE A 32 10.22 -3.89 -24.46
C ILE A 32 9.22 -3.33 -25.48
N PRO A 33 9.21 -3.81 -26.74
CA PRO A 33 8.22 -3.38 -27.73
C PRO A 33 6.79 -3.62 -27.23
N GLU A 34 5.88 -2.68 -27.53
CA GLU A 34 4.48 -2.68 -27.05
C GLU A 34 3.77 -4.02 -27.24
N ALA A 35 3.82 -4.59 -28.44
CA ALA A 35 3.15 -5.85 -28.73
C ALA A 35 3.64 -7.01 -27.83
N LEU A 36 4.94 -7.04 -27.52
CA LEU A 36 5.52 -8.05 -26.64
C LEU A 36 5.21 -7.75 -25.16
N ALA A 37 5.20 -6.49 -24.77
CA ALA A 37 4.81 -6.08 -23.41
C ALA A 37 3.36 -6.47 -23.10
N ILE A 38 2.44 -6.25 -24.05
CA ILE A 38 1.04 -6.69 -23.94
C ILE A 38 0.92 -8.22 -23.85
N GLU A 39 1.70 -8.95 -24.63
CA GLU A 39 1.71 -10.42 -24.56
C GLU A 39 2.19 -10.90 -23.18
N HIS A 40 3.27 -10.34 -22.65
CA HIS A 40 3.76 -10.66 -21.32
C HIS A 40 2.74 -10.31 -20.22
N ALA A 41 2.04 -9.17 -20.36
CA ALA A 41 1.00 -8.77 -19.42
C ALA A 41 -0.16 -9.78 -19.37
N ARG A 42 -0.60 -10.27 -20.55
CA ARG A 42 -1.64 -11.32 -20.64
C ARG A 42 -1.20 -12.65 -20.04
N GLN A 43 0.07 -12.99 -20.19
CA GLN A 43 0.62 -14.21 -19.56
C GLN A 43 0.70 -14.08 -18.05
N ARG A 44 1.06 -12.89 -17.54
CA ARG A 44 1.16 -12.62 -16.10
C ARG A 44 -0.21 -12.55 -15.42
N TYR A 45 -1.19 -11.94 -16.08
CA TYR A 45 -2.56 -11.72 -15.59
C TYR A 45 -3.56 -12.41 -16.57
N PRO A 46 -3.76 -13.73 -16.50
CA PRO A 46 -4.62 -14.47 -17.41
C PRO A 46 -6.11 -14.21 -17.13
N ASP A 47 -6.96 -14.26 -18.18
CA ASP A 47 -8.42 -14.06 -18.03
C ASP A 47 -9.08 -15.08 -17.09
N GLN A 48 -8.49 -16.26 -16.96
CA GLN A 48 -9.02 -17.35 -16.12
C GLN A 48 -8.80 -17.12 -14.61
N ALA A 49 -7.96 -16.19 -14.23
CA ALA A 49 -7.73 -15.83 -12.82
C ALA A 49 -8.99 -15.25 -12.15
N ALA A 50 -9.95 -14.77 -12.93
CA ALA A 50 -11.22 -14.23 -12.44
C ALA A 50 -12.14 -15.24 -11.72
N GLY A 51 -11.79 -16.53 -11.71
CA GLY A 51 -12.68 -17.59 -11.18
C GLY A 51 -12.24 -18.27 -9.88
N HIS A 52 -11.07 -17.96 -9.34
CA HIS A 52 -10.54 -18.60 -8.15
C HIS A 52 -10.03 -17.57 -7.13
N GLU A 53 -10.77 -17.38 -6.05
CA GLU A 53 -10.50 -16.42 -4.97
C GLU A 53 -9.04 -16.50 -4.44
N TYR A 54 -8.50 -17.70 -4.26
CA TYR A 54 -7.13 -17.90 -3.77
C TYR A 54 -6.05 -17.53 -4.80
N GLU A 55 -6.28 -17.83 -6.07
CA GLU A 55 -5.35 -17.46 -7.16
C GLU A 55 -5.36 -15.93 -7.36
N HIS A 56 -6.50 -15.31 -7.11
CA HIS A 56 -6.67 -13.88 -7.17
C HIS A 56 -5.84 -13.15 -6.09
N GLU A 57 -5.91 -13.57 -4.83
CA GLU A 57 -5.12 -12.97 -3.75
C GLU A 57 -3.61 -13.02 -4.05
N LEU A 58 -3.11 -14.14 -4.58
CA LEU A 58 -1.71 -14.29 -4.96
C LEU A 58 -1.34 -13.44 -6.19
N LEU A 59 -2.25 -13.25 -7.12
CA LEU A 59 -2.01 -12.51 -8.34
C LEU A 59 -1.85 -11.01 -8.08
N PHE A 60 -2.65 -10.46 -7.16
CA PHE A 60 -2.70 -9.05 -6.79
C PHE A 60 -2.00 -8.73 -5.47
N HIS A 61 -1.30 -9.70 -4.87
CA HIS A 61 -0.54 -9.49 -3.64
C HIS A 61 0.50 -8.37 -3.77
N ASP A 62 1.15 -8.31 -4.93
CA ASP A 62 2.12 -7.27 -5.24
C ASP A 62 1.67 -6.44 -6.44
N GLU A 63 2.03 -5.17 -6.45
CA GLU A 63 1.68 -4.25 -7.52
C GLU A 63 2.29 -4.68 -8.87
N PRO A 64 1.64 -4.36 -10.00
CA PRO A 64 2.18 -4.58 -11.35
C PRO A 64 3.59 -4.02 -11.55
N TRP A 65 3.92 -2.91 -10.85
CA TRP A 65 5.27 -2.36 -10.80
C TRP A 65 6.31 -3.38 -10.34
N HIS A 66 6.07 -4.01 -9.20
CA HIS A 66 7.01 -4.98 -8.62
C HIS A 66 7.27 -6.14 -9.59
N TRP A 67 6.23 -6.72 -10.14
CA TRP A 67 6.34 -7.83 -11.08
C TRP A 67 7.06 -7.44 -12.38
N ALA A 68 6.82 -6.22 -12.88
CA ALA A 68 7.52 -5.72 -14.06
C ALA A 68 9.01 -5.49 -13.77
N MET A 69 9.34 -4.90 -12.61
CA MET A 69 10.74 -4.69 -12.21
C MET A 69 11.48 -6.02 -11.99
N LEU A 70 10.82 -7.04 -11.42
CA LEU A 70 11.38 -8.39 -11.33
C LEU A 70 11.70 -8.97 -12.72
N GLN A 71 10.81 -8.77 -13.69
CA GLN A 71 11.03 -9.27 -15.05
C GLN A 71 12.13 -8.53 -15.79
N VAL A 72 12.27 -7.22 -15.59
CA VAL A 72 13.26 -6.37 -16.27
C VAL A 72 14.64 -6.46 -15.64
N LEU A 73 14.71 -6.46 -14.30
CA LEU A 73 15.94 -6.31 -13.54
C LEU A 73 16.34 -7.56 -12.74
N GLY A 74 15.41 -8.50 -12.59
CA GLY A 74 15.62 -9.72 -11.81
C GLY A 74 15.39 -9.58 -10.30
N GLU A 75 15.57 -10.69 -9.59
CA GLU A 75 15.40 -10.74 -8.14
C GLU A 75 16.39 -9.81 -7.43
N GLY A 76 15.91 -9.17 -6.35
CA GLY A 76 16.73 -8.27 -5.54
C GLY A 76 16.99 -6.92 -6.19
N TYR A 77 16.25 -6.55 -7.25
CA TYR A 77 16.39 -5.26 -7.93
C TYR A 77 16.30 -4.08 -6.95
N TRP A 78 15.47 -4.17 -5.92
CA TRP A 78 15.28 -3.14 -4.89
C TRP A 78 16.52 -2.91 -4.00
N HIS A 79 17.45 -3.87 -3.96
CA HIS A 79 18.76 -3.69 -3.28
C HIS A 79 19.78 -3.02 -4.18
N GLN A 80 19.73 -3.32 -5.49
CA GLN A 80 20.68 -2.80 -6.48
C GLN A 80 20.25 -1.42 -6.99
N ASN A 81 18.94 -1.16 -7.02
CA ASN A 81 18.31 0.07 -7.49
C ASN A 81 17.27 0.53 -6.46
N PRO A 82 17.70 1.07 -5.31
CA PRO A 82 16.76 1.44 -4.22
C PRO A 82 15.69 2.44 -4.65
N GLU A 83 15.98 3.29 -5.66
CA GLU A 83 15.02 4.24 -6.24
C GLU A 83 13.87 3.56 -7.00
N LEU A 84 14.06 2.30 -7.44
CA LEU A 84 13.04 1.49 -8.10
C LEU A 84 12.30 0.54 -7.15
N ALA A 85 12.69 0.51 -5.87
CA ALA A 85 11.99 -0.28 -4.85
C ALA A 85 10.53 0.17 -4.66
N GLN A 86 10.20 1.37 -5.13
CA GLN A 86 8.87 1.96 -5.09
C GLN A 86 8.45 2.42 -6.49
N PRO A 87 7.16 2.41 -6.81
CA PRO A 87 6.65 2.96 -8.04
C PRO A 87 7.09 4.41 -8.26
N SER A 88 7.35 4.76 -9.52
CA SER A 88 7.71 6.12 -9.90
C SER A 88 6.47 7.01 -9.98
N LEU A 89 6.67 8.34 -9.86
CA LEU A 89 5.58 9.32 -10.07
C LEU A 89 4.91 9.16 -11.44
N ALA A 90 5.66 8.76 -12.47
CA ALA A 90 5.11 8.53 -13.80
C ALA A 90 4.18 7.31 -13.83
N TYR A 91 4.52 6.24 -13.11
CA TYR A 91 3.63 5.09 -12.93
C TYR A 91 2.35 5.49 -12.17
N ASP A 92 2.48 6.27 -11.11
CA ASP A 92 1.34 6.75 -10.34
C ASP A 92 0.39 7.60 -11.21
N THR A 93 0.95 8.48 -12.05
CA THR A 93 0.19 9.30 -12.99
C THR A 93 -0.57 8.44 -14.01
N GLU A 94 0.05 7.37 -14.51
CA GLU A 94 -0.60 6.44 -15.43
C GLU A 94 -1.74 5.67 -14.75
N SER A 95 -1.52 5.20 -13.52
CA SER A 95 -2.54 4.53 -12.70
C SER A 95 -3.74 5.46 -12.43
N ASP A 96 -3.48 6.70 -12.05
CA ASP A 96 -4.54 7.69 -11.82
C ASP A 96 -5.33 7.99 -13.11
N ALA A 97 -4.65 8.02 -14.26
CA ALA A 97 -5.29 8.24 -15.55
C ALA A 97 -6.29 7.12 -15.90
N LEU A 98 -6.00 5.86 -15.54
CA LEU A 98 -6.94 4.74 -15.72
C LEU A 98 -8.21 4.93 -14.89
N CYS A 99 -8.07 5.27 -13.61
CA CYS A 99 -9.20 5.55 -12.73
C CYS A 99 -10.07 6.69 -13.26
N LEU A 100 -9.44 7.80 -13.66
CA LEU A 100 -10.14 8.97 -14.20
C LEU A 100 -10.85 8.66 -15.52
N ALA A 101 -10.27 7.84 -16.39
CA ALA A 101 -10.88 7.45 -17.66
C ALA A 101 -12.20 6.66 -17.47
N ARG A 102 -12.35 5.98 -16.32
CA ARG A 102 -13.60 5.28 -15.94
C ARG A 102 -14.59 6.19 -15.21
N GLY A 103 -14.24 7.45 -14.96
CA GLY A 103 -15.05 8.37 -14.17
C GLY A 103 -15.00 8.06 -12.67
N GLU A 104 -14.02 7.29 -12.23
CA GLU A 104 -13.75 7.06 -10.83
C GLU A 104 -13.07 8.32 -10.24
N SER A 105 -13.53 8.74 -9.08
CA SER A 105 -12.79 9.74 -8.32
C SER A 105 -11.61 9.04 -7.66
N VAL A 106 -10.39 9.41 -8.01
CA VAL A 106 -9.25 9.11 -7.14
C VAL A 106 -9.55 9.81 -5.80
N PRO A 107 -9.72 9.07 -4.70
CA PRO A 107 -10.01 9.71 -3.41
C PRO A 107 -8.78 10.52 -3.01
N LEU A 108 -8.82 11.80 -3.33
CA LEU A 108 -7.78 12.72 -2.90
C LEU A 108 -8.19 13.27 -1.54
N LEU A 109 -7.34 13.03 -0.54
CA LEU A 109 -7.42 13.78 0.69
C LEU A 109 -7.20 15.25 0.40
N ASP A 110 -8.05 16.08 0.95
CA ASP A 110 -7.70 17.50 1.01
C ASP A 110 -6.44 17.69 1.88
N GLU A 111 -5.84 18.86 1.80
CA GLU A 111 -4.56 19.08 2.49
C GLU A 111 -4.68 18.98 4.01
N ASP A 112 -5.79 19.46 4.57
CA ASP A 112 -6.01 19.45 6.02
C ASP A 112 -6.27 18.03 6.50
N GLU A 113 -7.07 17.26 5.79
CA GLU A 113 -7.30 15.81 6.07
C GLU A 113 -5.99 15.01 5.99
N TYR A 114 -5.18 15.28 4.97
CA TYR A 114 -3.88 14.63 4.84
C TYR A 114 -2.93 14.98 5.99
N LEU A 115 -2.83 16.24 6.35
CA LEU A 115 -1.96 16.70 7.45
C LEU A 115 -2.40 16.11 8.80
N ASP A 116 -3.70 16.03 9.04
CA ASP A 116 -4.27 15.40 10.22
C ASP A 116 -3.93 13.90 10.28
N ALA A 117 -4.15 13.17 9.18
CA ALA A 117 -3.82 11.76 9.08
C ALA A 117 -2.31 11.50 9.20
N LEU A 118 -1.48 12.35 8.59
CA LEU A 118 -0.03 12.28 8.65
C LEU A 118 0.48 12.52 10.10
N ALA A 119 -0.08 13.52 10.78
CA ALA A 119 0.27 13.78 12.18
C ALA A 119 -0.08 12.59 13.07
N HIS A 120 -1.26 11.99 12.86
CA HIS A 120 -1.70 10.80 13.56
C HIS A 120 -0.78 9.60 13.28
N ALA A 121 -0.47 9.32 12.00
CA ALA A 121 0.39 8.20 11.61
C ALA A 121 1.80 8.33 12.24
N ARG A 122 2.39 9.53 12.20
CA ARG A 122 3.68 9.83 12.86
C ARG A 122 3.63 9.60 14.36
N HIS A 123 2.58 10.08 15.03
CA HIS A 123 2.41 9.89 16.46
C HIS A 123 2.30 8.40 16.81
N MET A 124 1.48 7.66 16.10
CA MET A 124 1.26 6.24 16.37
C MET A 124 2.48 5.38 16.05
N HIS A 125 3.26 5.73 15.02
CA HIS A 125 4.53 5.07 14.72
C HIS A 125 5.57 5.32 15.83
N ALA A 126 5.72 6.57 16.28
CA ALA A 126 6.60 6.90 17.40
C ALA A 126 6.17 6.18 18.67
N TRP A 127 4.87 6.17 18.96
CA TRP A 127 4.31 5.45 20.10
C TRP A 127 4.68 3.96 20.06
N THR A 128 4.54 3.33 18.89
CA THR A 128 4.85 1.91 18.72
C THR A 128 6.35 1.64 18.90
N LEU A 129 7.21 2.46 18.32
CA LEU A 129 8.66 2.38 18.51
C LEU A 129 9.06 2.47 20.00
N ILE A 130 8.45 3.39 20.75
CA ILE A 130 8.73 3.54 22.18
C ILE A 130 8.27 2.32 22.98
N HIS A 131 7.03 1.86 22.74
CA HIS A 131 6.40 0.87 23.61
C HIS A 131 6.70 -0.58 23.21
N GLN A 132 7.01 -0.85 21.93
CA GLN A 132 7.32 -2.19 21.47
C GLN A 132 8.83 -2.41 21.24
N ALA A 133 9.55 -1.39 20.77
CA ALA A 133 10.98 -1.49 20.48
C ALA A 133 11.87 -0.88 21.59
N GLY A 134 11.29 -0.19 22.57
CA GLY A 134 12.07 0.47 23.65
C GLY A 134 12.93 1.64 23.17
N ILE A 135 12.60 2.23 22.01
CA ILE A 135 13.33 3.36 21.41
C ILE A 135 13.09 4.62 22.27
N ALA A 136 14.14 5.41 22.50
CA ALA A 136 14.01 6.70 23.17
C ALA A 136 13.10 7.66 22.38
N GLU A 137 12.28 8.44 23.08
CA GLU A 137 11.24 9.28 22.50
C GLU A 137 11.75 10.18 21.36
N GLU A 138 12.85 10.91 21.59
CA GLU A 138 13.43 11.80 20.57
C GLU A 138 13.87 11.05 19.29
N GLN A 139 14.42 9.85 19.46
CA GLN A 139 14.81 9.01 18.35
C GLN A 139 13.58 8.45 17.61
N ALA A 140 12.55 8.01 18.34
CA ALA A 140 11.31 7.51 17.78
C ALA A 140 10.60 8.58 16.96
N GLN A 141 10.56 9.82 17.44
CA GLN A 141 9.99 10.95 16.70
C GLN A 141 10.74 11.22 15.39
N ARG A 142 12.09 11.24 15.40
CA ARG A 142 12.89 11.41 14.18
C ARG A 142 12.60 10.30 13.17
N GLN A 143 12.65 9.04 13.59
CA GLN A 143 12.36 7.90 12.72
C GLN A 143 10.95 7.97 12.14
N SER A 144 9.98 8.44 12.91
CA SER A 144 8.60 8.59 12.43
C SER A 144 8.43 9.69 11.39
N LEU A 145 9.17 10.79 11.50
CA LEU A 145 9.20 11.85 10.50
C LEU A 145 9.85 11.39 9.19
N GLU A 146 10.87 10.54 9.26
CA GLU A 146 11.55 9.96 8.10
C GLU A 146 10.65 8.91 7.42
N HIS A 147 10.04 8.02 8.22
CA HIS A 147 9.16 6.95 7.71
C HIS A 147 7.89 7.50 7.06
N TYR A 148 7.25 8.47 7.69
CA TYR A 148 6.07 9.17 7.20
C TYR A 148 6.47 10.56 6.71
N ALA A 149 7.23 10.62 5.60
CA ALA A 149 7.55 11.88 4.94
C ALA A 149 6.29 12.57 4.42
N TYR A 150 6.33 13.90 4.29
CA TYR A 150 5.28 14.64 3.60
C TYR A 150 5.33 14.34 2.10
N PHE A 151 4.18 14.05 1.51
CA PHE A 151 4.02 13.93 0.07
C PHE A 151 3.18 15.08 -0.50
N PRO A 152 3.55 15.62 -1.67
CA PRO A 152 2.82 16.72 -2.29
C PRO A 152 1.39 16.30 -2.69
N PRO A 153 0.46 17.27 -2.93
CA PRO A 153 -0.86 16.97 -3.46
C PRO A 153 -0.81 16.05 -4.69
N HIS A 154 -1.78 15.17 -4.82
CA HIS A 154 -1.90 14.15 -5.88
C HIS A 154 -0.89 13.01 -5.80
N HIS A 155 -0.07 12.91 -4.79
CA HIS A 155 0.82 11.77 -4.62
C HIS A 155 0.06 10.60 -3.97
N ARG A 156 0.02 9.43 -4.64
CA ARG A 156 -0.72 8.24 -4.18
C ARG A 156 -0.35 7.79 -2.74
N TRP A 157 0.88 8.01 -2.34
CA TRP A 157 1.36 7.66 -1.00
C TRP A 157 0.67 8.42 0.13
N ARG A 158 -0.08 9.49 -0.20
CA ARG A 158 -0.95 10.14 0.78
C ARG A 158 -1.98 9.18 1.37
N MET A 159 -2.46 8.22 0.58
CA MET A 159 -3.44 7.23 1.04
C MET A 159 -2.89 6.26 2.09
N ARG A 160 -1.58 6.08 2.18
CA ARG A 160 -0.97 5.18 3.19
C ARG A 160 -1.15 5.64 4.63
N VAL A 161 -1.39 6.92 4.87
CA VAL A 161 -1.62 7.45 6.22
C VAL A 161 -3.04 7.16 6.75
N HIS A 162 -3.94 6.65 5.90
CA HIS A 162 -5.31 6.32 6.30
C HIS A 162 -5.45 5.04 7.12
N ASP A 163 -4.55 4.09 6.93
CA ASP A 163 -4.62 2.87 7.69
C ASP A 163 -4.05 3.09 9.09
N ALA A 164 -4.94 3.22 10.06
CA ALA A 164 -4.56 3.36 11.47
C ALA A 164 -3.74 2.17 12.01
N ARG A 165 -3.69 1.03 11.30
CA ARG A 165 -2.88 -0.14 11.65
C ARG A 165 -1.51 -0.11 10.99
N ALA A 166 -1.32 0.65 9.91
CA ALA A 166 -0.07 0.67 9.17
C ALA A 166 1.13 1.05 10.04
N ALA A 167 0.96 2.00 10.95
CA ALA A 167 2.00 2.41 11.90
C ALA A 167 2.41 1.29 12.85
N TRP A 168 1.46 0.47 13.33
CA TRP A 168 1.73 -0.72 14.10
C TRP A 168 2.45 -1.77 13.26
N GLY A 169 1.89 -2.11 12.10
CA GLY A 169 2.40 -3.13 11.19
C GLY A 169 3.84 -2.88 10.75
N SER A 170 4.18 -1.63 10.42
CA SER A 170 5.53 -1.28 9.97
C SER A 170 6.60 -1.51 11.06
N VAL A 171 6.30 -1.17 12.32
CA VAL A 171 7.21 -1.39 13.44
C VAL A 171 7.30 -2.86 13.81
N MET A 172 6.15 -3.55 13.91
CA MET A 172 6.11 -4.97 14.29
C MET A 172 6.75 -5.85 13.21
N GLY A 173 6.55 -5.54 11.93
CA GLY A 173 7.23 -6.22 10.83
C GLY A 173 8.74 -6.05 10.88
N ALA A 174 9.23 -4.86 11.22
CA ALA A 174 10.67 -4.61 11.39
C ALA A 174 11.26 -5.31 12.62
N LEU A 175 10.51 -5.45 13.71
CA LEU A 175 10.94 -6.16 14.92
C LEU A 175 10.93 -7.68 14.75
N HIS A 176 10.08 -8.21 13.90
CA HIS A 176 9.86 -9.64 13.70
C HIS A 176 10.00 -10.04 12.22
N PRO A 177 11.14 -9.76 11.55
CA PRO A 177 11.27 -9.91 10.09
C PRO A 177 11.01 -11.36 9.61
N ASP A 178 11.39 -12.35 10.42
CA ASP A 178 11.26 -13.75 10.05
C ASP A 178 9.93 -14.39 10.51
N GLY A 179 9.15 -13.69 11.33
CA GLY A 179 7.97 -14.26 12.00
C GLY A 179 6.70 -13.46 11.89
N TYR A 180 6.77 -12.22 11.45
CA TYR A 180 5.61 -11.33 11.44
C TYR A 180 4.41 -11.95 10.72
N TRP A 181 4.60 -12.38 9.48
CA TRP A 181 3.53 -12.94 8.64
C TRP A 181 2.97 -14.29 9.11
N SER A 182 3.73 -15.04 9.90
CA SER A 182 3.31 -16.34 10.44
C SER A 182 2.66 -16.26 11.83
N GLN A 183 2.60 -15.06 12.44
CA GLN A 183 2.07 -14.83 13.78
C GLN A 183 0.93 -13.80 13.75
N PRO A 184 -0.33 -14.23 13.51
CA PRO A 184 -1.48 -13.33 13.36
C PRO A 184 -1.69 -12.37 14.54
N GLU A 185 -1.27 -12.75 15.75
CA GLU A 185 -1.34 -11.91 16.95
C GLU A 185 -0.49 -10.65 16.84
N LEU A 186 0.59 -10.66 16.04
CA LEU A 186 1.43 -9.48 15.80
C LEU A 186 0.77 -8.46 14.88
N HIS A 187 -0.23 -8.89 14.08
CA HIS A 187 -0.95 -8.01 13.15
C HIS A 187 -2.01 -7.16 13.85
N THR A 188 -2.39 -7.56 15.07
CA THR A 188 -3.47 -6.90 15.80
C THR A 188 -2.89 -5.90 16.82
N PRO A 189 -3.11 -4.58 16.63
CA PRO A 189 -2.68 -3.59 17.60
C PRO A 189 -3.30 -3.82 18.98
N SER A 190 -2.52 -3.57 20.03
CA SER A 190 -2.96 -3.73 21.40
C SER A 190 -4.06 -2.73 21.78
N GLN A 191 -4.81 -3.02 22.86
CA GLN A 191 -5.78 -2.06 23.40
C GLN A 191 -5.12 -0.74 23.80
N ALA A 192 -3.88 -0.77 24.30
CA ALA A 192 -3.12 0.42 24.67
C ALA A 192 -2.82 1.29 23.43
N TYR A 193 -2.51 0.68 22.28
CA TYR A 193 -2.35 1.38 21.02
C TYR A 193 -3.62 2.14 20.63
N TRP A 194 -4.77 1.47 20.63
CA TRP A 194 -6.05 2.11 20.31
C TRP A 194 -6.46 3.19 21.31
N HIS A 195 -6.09 3.02 22.57
CA HIS A 195 -6.33 4.06 23.58
C HIS A 195 -5.47 5.30 23.30
N ALA A 196 -4.19 5.12 22.99
CA ALA A 196 -3.28 6.22 22.64
C ALA A 196 -3.74 6.95 21.36
N SER A 197 -4.15 6.19 20.34
CA SER A 197 -4.71 6.73 19.09
C SER A 197 -5.91 7.66 19.38
N ARG A 198 -6.92 7.16 20.08
CA ARG A 198 -8.11 7.96 20.43
C ARG A 198 -7.78 9.20 21.28
N ALA A 199 -6.85 9.07 22.22
CA ALA A 199 -6.41 10.18 23.05
C ALA A 199 -5.72 11.27 22.23
N PHE A 200 -4.88 10.90 21.28
CA PHE A 200 -4.20 11.83 20.40
C PHE A 200 -5.19 12.56 19.47
N VAL A 201 -6.11 11.83 18.85
CA VAL A 201 -7.16 12.38 17.99
C VAL A 201 -8.01 13.40 18.75
N ALA A 202 -8.46 13.04 19.96
CA ALA A 202 -9.27 13.92 20.80
C ALA A 202 -8.52 15.18 21.25
N ALA A 203 -7.24 15.04 21.63
CA ALA A 203 -6.42 16.15 22.11
C ALA A 203 -6.07 17.19 21.02
N ASN A 204 -6.00 16.74 19.76
CA ASN A 204 -5.57 17.58 18.64
C ASN A 204 -6.74 17.99 17.71
N GLY A 205 -7.97 17.54 17.98
CA GLY A 205 -9.14 17.83 17.14
C GLY A 205 -9.04 17.24 15.73
N ILE A 206 -8.26 16.17 15.57
CA ILE A 206 -7.98 15.52 14.29
C ILE A 206 -9.25 14.85 13.77
N ARG A 207 -9.50 15.04 12.48
CA ARG A 207 -10.52 14.29 11.75
C ARG A 207 -9.84 13.17 10.98
N LEU A 208 -9.97 11.96 11.48
CA LEU A 208 -9.58 10.80 10.69
C LEU A 208 -10.73 10.49 9.72
N PRO A 209 -10.44 10.20 8.45
CA PRO A 209 -11.45 9.71 7.54
C PRO A 209 -12.07 8.41 8.07
N ASP A 210 -13.34 8.20 7.77
CA ASP A 210 -14.11 7.02 8.18
C ASP A 210 -13.46 5.75 7.60
N GLY A 211 -12.57 5.15 8.36
CA GLY A 211 -11.94 3.88 8.02
C GLY A 211 -12.80 2.69 8.44
N PRO A 212 -12.64 1.52 7.84
CA PRO A 212 -13.28 0.30 8.30
C PRO A 212 -12.82 -0.01 9.73
N GLY A 213 -13.60 0.40 10.73
CA GLY A 213 -13.30 0.20 12.16
C GLY A 213 -13.72 1.35 13.07
N SER A 214 -14.39 2.37 12.57
CA SER A 214 -14.97 3.49 13.35
C SER A 214 -16.33 3.17 13.98
N ALA A 215 -16.66 1.88 14.18
CA ALA A 215 -17.88 1.44 14.87
C ALA A 215 -17.54 0.75 16.19
#